data_4fb617216c5c8564989d138026e5dd41
#
_entry.id   4fb617216c5c8564989d138026e5dd41
#
_cell.length_a   1.000
_cell.length_b   1.000
_cell.length_c   1.000
_cell.angle_alpha   90.00
_cell.angle_beta   90.00
_cell.angle_gamma   90.00
#
_symmetry.space_group_name_H-M   'P 1'
#
loop_
_entity.id
_entity.type
_entity.pdbx_description
1 polymer ?
#
loop_
_entity_poly.entity_id
_entity_poly.type
_entity_poly.pdbx_seq_one_letter_code
_entity_poly.pdbx_strand_id
1 'polypeptide(L)'
;MTTFYNFVAGRPAMILLGALLLAALQGVQAATTAGQVETVKGTASAQSGTEAARALDKGAAFFVSDVIRTQSNSAAKLKFADDTVFFLGEESELSVEKFSYQDPAQENSLSSRIVKGTFRFVSGLIASEKPEAMEVNTSVATIGIRGTNVAGKADATSATVILMEPE
;
A
#
# COMPACT_ATOMS: atom_id res chain seq x y z
N MET A 1 83.46 15.66 13.02
CA MET A 1 82.36 16.13 13.85
C MET A 1 81.09 15.80 13.10
N THR A 2 80.46 14.65 13.41
CA THR A 2 79.44 14.01 12.61
C THR A 2 78.17 14.04 13.38
N THR A 3 77.14 14.80 12.91
CA THR A 3 75.84 14.91 13.56
C THR A 3 74.87 14.01 12.82
N PHE A 4 74.36 12.96 13.49
CA PHE A 4 73.31 12.08 12.98
C PHE A 4 71.93 12.70 13.28
N TYR A 5 71.13 12.88 12.24
CA TYR A 5 69.68 13.19 12.38
C TYR A 5 68.90 11.91 12.36
N ASN A 6 68.25 11.61 13.47
CA ASN A 6 67.24 10.53 13.52
C ASN A 6 65.87 11.04 12.99
N PHE A 7 65.46 10.50 11.87
CA PHE A 7 64.10 10.69 11.32
C PHE A 7 63.14 9.67 11.94
N VAL A 8 62.30 10.14 12.83
CA VAL A 8 61.23 9.32 13.42
C VAL A 8 60.03 9.32 12.48
N ALA A 9 59.79 8.16 11.84
CA ALA A 9 58.64 7.91 11.02
C ALA A 9 57.39 7.79 11.91
N GLY A 10 56.53 8.83 11.92
CA GLY A 10 55.20 8.80 12.52
C GLY A 10 54.24 7.97 11.68
N ARG A 11 53.62 6.97 12.29
CA ARG A 11 52.62 6.06 11.70
C ARG A 11 51.28 6.77 11.55
N PRO A 12 50.69 6.91 10.34
CA PRO A 12 49.28 7.28 10.19
C PRO A 12 48.44 6.00 10.11
N ALA A 13 48.06 5.44 11.26
CA ALA A 13 47.26 4.23 11.33
C ALA A 13 46.06 4.41 12.26
N MET A 14 45.29 5.52 12.13
CA MET A 14 44.10 5.71 12.99
C MET A 14 42.99 6.57 12.39
N ILE A 15 42.86 6.67 11.08
CA ILE A 15 41.76 7.46 10.45
C ILE A 15 40.81 6.60 9.60
N LEU A 16 41.00 5.28 9.48
CA LEU A 16 40.14 4.42 8.63
C LEU A 16 39.01 3.70 9.37
N LEU A 17 38.82 3.87 10.68
CA LEU A 17 37.76 3.20 11.44
C LEU A 17 36.50 4.03 11.64
N GLY A 18 36.50 5.31 11.28
CA GLY A 18 35.35 6.21 11.47
C GLY A 18 34.35 6.25 10.32
N ALA A 19 34.70 5.77 9.12
CA ALA A 19 33.88 5.91 7.91
C ALA A 19 32.88 4.75 7.69
N LEU A 20 32.99 3.65 8.43
CA LEU A 20 32.16 2.46 8.24
C LEU A 20 30.87 2.42 9.09
N LEU A 21 30.68 3.36 10.01
CA LEU A 21 29.54 3.38 10.93
C LEU A 21 28.40 4.33 10.49
N LEU A 22 28.55 5.07 9.39
CA LEU A 22 27.55 6.04 8.93
C LEU A 22 26.59 5.50 7.87
N ALA A 23 26.73 4.27 7.42
CA ALA A 23 25.93 3.69 6.33
C ALA A 23 24.66 2.93 6.77
N ALA A 24 24.31 2.91 8.05
CA ALA A 24 23.22 2.08 8.57
C ALA A 24 21.99 2.85 9.07
N LEU A 25 21.87 4.15 8.83
CA LEU A 25 20.63 4.89 9.03
C LEU A 25 19.85 4.97 7.70
N GLN A 26 19.52 3.83 7.12
CA GLN A 26 18.40 3.78 6.18
C GLN A 26 17.16 3.93 7.04
N GLY A 27 16.57 5.13 7.01
CA GLY A 27 15.34 5.43 7.73
C GLY A 27 14.28 4.40 7.33
N VAL A 28 13.81 3.61 8.29
CA VAL A 28 12.59 2.83 8.16
C VAL A 28 11.48 3.86 7.98
N GLN A 29 11.09 4.12 6.75
CA GLN A 29 9.87 4.89 6.51
C GLN A 29 8.71 4.05 7.06
N ALA A 30 8.06 4.57 8.09
CA ALA A 30 6.86 3.94 8.62
C ALA A 30 5.83 3.85 7.49
N ALA A 31 5.38 2.63 7.18
CA ALA A 31 4.36 2.43 6.17
C ALA A 31 3.06 3.13 6.59
N THR A 32 2.51 3.96 5.70
CA THR A 32 1.27 4.68 5.96
C THR A 32 0.11 3.69 6.02
N THR A 33 -0.55 3.60 7.18
CA THR A 33 -1.74 2.76 7.35
C THR A 33 -2.88 3.31 6.49
N ALA A 34 -3.44 2.47 5.63
CA ALA A 34 -4.59 2.83 4.80
C ALA A 34 -5.92 2.40 5.44
N GLY A 35 -5.91 1.30 6.22
CA GLY A 35 -7.12 0.80 6.85
C GLY A 35 -6.92 -0.52 7.58
N GLN A 36 -8.03 -1.22 7.84
CA GLN A 36 -8.06 -2.49 8.55
C GLN A 36 -8.97 -3.51 7.83
N VAL A 37 -8.64 -4.77 8.01
CA VAL A 37 -9.44 -5.89 7.54
C VAL A 37 -10.63 -6.09 8.48
N GLU A 38 -11.85 -5.95 7.98
CA GLU A 38 -13.05 -6.20 8.79
C GLU A 38 -13.38 -7.69 8.90
N THR A 39 -13.28 -8.41 7.78
CA THR A 39 -13.52 -9.86 7.75
C THR A 39 -12.67 -10.53 6.68
N VAL A 40 -12.28 -11.78 6.96
CA VAL A 40 -11.71 -12.70 5.98
C VAL A 40 -12.48 -14.02 6.07
N LYS A 41 -12.84 -14.56 4.92
CA LYS A 41 -13.27 -15.94 4.74
C LYS A 41 -12.18 -16.65 3.94
N GLY A 42 -11.69 -17.77 4.41
CA GLY A 42 -10.57 -18.47 3.76
C GLY A 42 -9.23 -17.79 4.02
N THR A 43 -8.44 -17.56 2.98
CA THR A 43 -7.06 -17.04 3.08
C THR A 43 -6.92 -15.73 2.31
N ALA A 44 -6.42 -14.72 2.99
CA ALA A 44 -6.00 -13.45 2.39
C ALA A 44 -4.58 -13.09 2.84
N SER A 45 -3.86 -12.37 1.99
CA SER A 45 -2.50 -11.90 2.27
C SER A 45 -2.27 -10.50 1.72
N ALA A 46 -1.30 -9.79 2.29
CA ALA A 46 -0.79 -8.54 1.76
C ALA A 46 0.73 -8.61 1.58
N GLN A 47 1.22 -7.90 0.59
CA GLN A 47 2.65 -7.79 0.29
C GLN A 47 2.98 -6.36 -0.12
N SER A 48 3.95 -5.73 0.55
CA SER A 48 4.51 -4.43 0.18
C SER A 48 5.80 -4.61 -0.61
N GLY A 49 5.84 -4.13 -1.84
CA GLY A 49 7.03 -4.18 -2.69
C GLY A 49 7.66 -5.56 -2.76
N THR A 50 8.92 -5.69 -2.32
CA THR A 50 9.69 -6.94 -2.30
C THR A 50 9.66 -7.68 -0.96
N GLU A 51 8.90 -7.18 0.02
CA GLU A 51 8.78 -7.83 1.33
C GLU A 51 8.07 -9.18 1.23
N ALA A 52 8.25 -10.03 2.24
CA ALA A 52 7.51 -11.28 2.33
C ALA A 52 6.01 -11.01 2.49
N ALA A 53 5.18 -11.80 1.81
CA ALA A 53 3.74 -11.72 2.00
C ALA A 53 3.38 -12.06 3.46
N ARG A 54 2.49 -11.26 4.04
CA ARG A 54 1.95 -11.46 5.38
C ARG A 54 0.48 -11.89 5.30
N ALA A 55 0.04 -12.74 6.21
CA ALA A 55 -1.37 -13.10 6.33
C ALA A 55 -2.20 -11.88 6.76
N LEU A 56 -3.40 -11.78 6.23
CA LEU A 56 -4.40 -10.81 6.63
C LEU A 56 -5.54 -11.53 7.35
N ASP A 57 -5.63 -11.30 8.66
CA ASP A 57 -6.74 -11.75 9.49
C ASP A 57 -7.64 -10.56 9.86
N LYS A 58 -8.80 -10.85 10.46
CA LYS A 58 -9.69 -9.80 10.98
C LYS A 58 -8.94 -8.88 11.96
N GLY A 59 -9.02 -7.58 11.73
CA GLY A 59 -8.34 -6.54 12.49
C GLY A 59 -6.90 -6.25 12.04
N ALA A 60 -6.34 -7.02 11.10
CA ALA A 60 -5.03 -6.74 10.55
C ALA A 60 -5.02 -5.40 9.79
N ALA A 61 -4.01 -4.58 10.01
CA ALA A 61 -3.79 -3.36 9.24
C ALA A 61 -3.28 -3.68 7.83
N PHE A 62 -3.69 -2.86 6.86
CA PHE A 62 -3.08 -2.81 5.54
C PHE A 62 -2.59 -1.39 5.24
N PHE A 63 -1.61 -1.29 4.37
CA PHE A 63 -0.82 -0.08 4.17
C PHE A 63 -0.85 0.39 2.72
N VAL A 64 -0.45 1.64 2.51
CA VAL A 64 -0.14 2.14 1.17
C VAL A 64 1.00 1.30 0.58
N SER A 65 0.92 1.02 -0.72
CA SER A 65 1.79 0.13 -1.48
C SER A 65 1.60 -1.37 -1.21
N ASP A 66 0.61 -1.76 -0.40
CA ASP A 66 0.24 -3.17 -0.30
C ASP A 66 -0.47 -3.67 -1.57
N VAL A 67 -0.11 -4.88 -1.96
CA VAL A 67 -0.89 -5.70 -2.88
C VAL A 67 -1.60 -6.78 -2.08
N ILE A 68 -2.92 -6.68 -1.99
CA ILE A 68 -3.78 -7.57 -1.22
C ILE A 68 -4.33 -8.66 -2.15
N ARG A 69 -4.20 -9.92 -1.73
CA ARG A 69 -4.63 -11.09 -2.50
C ARG A 69 -5.52 -11.99 -1.68
N THR A 70 -6.57 -12.49 -2.32
CA THR A 70 -7.41 -13.58 -1.82
C THR A 70 -7.12 -14.86 -2.60
N GLN A 71 -7.18 -16.01 -1.93
CA GLN A 71 -7.04 -17.33 -2.54
C GLN A 71 -8.37 -17.83 -3.11
N SER A 72 -8.37 -19.06 -3.68
CA SER A 72 -9.61 -19.77 -4.07
C SER A 72 -10.52 -19.99 -2.85
N ASN A 73 -11.83 -19.94 -3.05
CA ASN A 73 -12.85 -20.05 -2.00
C ASN A 73 -12.68 -19.04 -0.84
N SER A 74 -12.05 -17.91 -1.12
CA SER A 74 -11.75 -16.89 -0.12
C SER A 74 -12.42 -15.56 -0.47
N ALA A 75 -12.64 -14.74 0.56
CA ALA A 75 -13.14 -13.38 0.40
C ALA A 75 -12.60 -12.50 1.52
N ALA A 76 -12.43 -11.22 1.24
CA ALA A 76 -11.99 -10.24 2.22
C ALA A 76 -12.86 -8.98 2.16
N LYS A 77 -13.14 -8.40 3.33
CA LYS A 77 -13.74 -7.07 3.48
C LYS A 77 -12.70 -6.16 4.10
N LEU A 78 -12.34 -5.12 3.38
CA LEU A 78 -11.33 -4.13 3.75
C LEU A 78 -12.04 -2.82 4.04
N LYS A 79 -11.71 -2.19 5.16
CA LYS A 79 -12.23 -0.87 5.52
C LYS A 79 -11.08 0.12 5.62
N PHE A 80 -11.09 1.12 4.77
CA PHE A 80 -10.16 2.26 4.81
C PHE A 80 -10.52 3.21 5.95
N ALA A 81 -9.59 4.07 6.34
CA ALA A 81 -9.79 5.00 7.43
C ALA A 81 -10.79 6.13 7.12
N ASP A 82 -11.12 6.36 5.85
CA ASP A 82 -12.16 7.29 5.37
C ASP A 82 -13.54 6.65 5.24
N ASP A 83 -13.73 5.47 5.82
CA ASP A 83 -14.94 4.62 5.71
C ASP A 83 -15.20 4.04 4.30
N THR A 84 -14.31 4.19 3.33
CA THR A 84 -14.39 3.42 2.09
C THR A 84 -14.27 1.94 2.37
N VAL A 85 -15.14 1.13 1.78
CA VAL A 85 -15.14 -0.32 1.98
C VAL A 85 -14.95 -1.05 0.66
N PHE A 86 -13.99 -1.96 0.61
CA PHE A 86 -13.81 -2.90 -0.49
C PHE A 86 -14.18 -4.32 -0.06
N PHE A 87 -14.91 -4.99 -0.92
CA PHE A 87 -15.18 -6.43 -0.85
C PHE A 87 -14.43 -7.09 -2.00
N LEU A 88 -13.58 -8.04 -1.68
CA LEU A 88 -12.83 -8.85 -2.66
C LEU A 88 -13.40 -10.26 -2.64
N GLY A 89 -13.74 -10.79 -3.82
CA GLY A 89 -14.08 -12.19 -3.99
C GLY A 89 -12.85 -13.09 -4.04
N GLU A 90 -13.03 -14.33 -4.46
CA GLU A 90 -11.94 -15.28 -4.61
C GLU A 90 -10.97 -14.89 -5.74
N GLU A 91 -9.70 -15.29 -5.59
CA GLU A 91 -8.61 -15.07 -6.56
C GLU A 91 -8.48 -13.61 -7.01
N SER A 92 -8.90 -12.68 -6.14
CA SER A 92 -8.84 -11.24 -6.40
C SER A 92 -7.51 -10.65 -5.96
N GLU A 93 -7.11 -9.59 -6.65
CA GLU A 93 -5.90 -8.82 -6.36
C GLU A 93 -6.20 -7.32 -6.42
N LEU A 94 -5.96 -6.64 -5.29
CA LEU A 94 -6.11 -5.19 -5.11
C LEU A 94 -4.77 -4.58 -4.73
N SER A 95 -4.32 -3.56 -5.45
CA SER A 95 -3.19 -2.72 -5.07
C SER A 95 -3.68 -1.42 -4.42
N VAL A 96 -3.13 -1.05 -3.28
CA VAL A 96 -3.37 0.24 -2.60
C VAL A 96 -2.28 1.20 -3.06
N GLU A 97 -2.56 2.02 -4.08
CA GLU A 97 -1.54 2.87 -4.73
C GLU A 97 -1.28 4.16 -3.96
N LYS A 98 -2.34 4.76 -3.42
CA LYS A 98 -2.28 6.02 -2.66
C LYS A 98 -3.41 6.06 -1.64
N PHE A 99 -3.10 6.55 -0.45
CA PHE A 99 -4.08 6.89 0.56
C PHE A 99 -3.56 8.00 1.47
N SER A 100 -4.33 9.05 1.61
CA SER A 100 -4.13 10.14 2.56
C SER A 100 -5.49 10.58 3.07
N TYR A 101 -5.67 10.57 4.37
CA TYR A 101 -6.90 11.01 5.00
C TYR A 101 -6.60 11.67 6.34
N GLN A 102 -7.10 12.89 6.52
CA GLN A 102 -6.86 13.72 7.72
C GLN A 102 -5.37 13.96 8.04
N ASP A 103 -4.50 13.89 7.04
CA ASP A 103 -3.10 14.27 7.17
C ASP A 103 -2.99 15.79 6.92
N PRO A 104 -2.58 16.61 7.90
CA PRO A 104 -2.48 18.07 7.72
C PRO A 104 -1.45 18.50 6.67
N ALA A 105 -0.54 17.61 6.28
CA ALA A 105 0.49 17.86 5.26
C ALA A 105 0.07 17.47 3.83
N GLN A 106 -1.06 16.78 3.66
CA GLN A 106 -1.48 16.22 2.38
C GLN A 106 -2.97 16.41 2.15
N GLU A 107 -3.37 16.55 0.89
CA GLU A 107 -4.79 16.49 0.52
C GLU A 107 -5.32 15.06 0.68
N ASN A 108 -6.58 14.97 1.12
CA ASN A 108 -7.30 13.70 1.18
C ASN A 108 -7.36 13.07 -0.20
N SER A 109 -6.95 11.81 -0.32
CA SER A 109 -6.96 11.09 -1.60
C SER A 109 -6.91 9.58 -1.42
N LEU A 110 -7.56 8.84 -2.32
CA LEU A 110 -7.51 7.40 -2.42
C LEU A 110 -7.30 6.99 -3.87
N SER A 111 -6.26 6.21 -4.16
CA SER A 111 -6.09 5.52 -5.43
C SER A 111 -5.82 4.04 -5.18
N SER A 112 -6.61 3.20 -5.83
CA SER A 112 -6.49 1.74 -5.76
C SER A 112 -6.61 1.14 -7.15
N ARG A 113 -5.98 -0.01 -7.35
CA ARG A 113 -6.07 -0.75 -8.60
C ARG A 113 -6.56 -2.17 -8.37
N ILE A 114 -7.66 -2.53 -9.04
CA ILE A 114 -8.11 -3.91 -9.15
C ILE A 114 -7.33 -4.55 -10.30
N VAL A 115 -6.41 -5.44 -9.97
CA VAL A 115 -5.58 -6.13 -10.97
C VAL A 115 -6.38 -7.27 -11.60
N LYS A 116 -7.11 -8.03 -10.77
CA LYS A 116 -7.97 -9.13 -11.20
C LYS A 116 -8.98 -9.50 -10.13
N GLY A 117 -9.99 -10.28 -10.52
CA GLY A 117 -11.00 -10.87 -9.65
C GLY A 117 -12.30 -10.09 -9.58
N THR A 118 -13.17 -10.51 -8.68
CA THR A 118 -14.45 -9.84 -8.42
C THR A 118 -14.32 -8.87 -7.26
N PHE A 119 -14.95 -7.73 -7.40
CA PHE A 119 -14.90 -6.69 -6.40
C PHE A 119 -16.24 -5.99 -6.24
N ARG A 120 -16.45 -5.43 -5.08
CA ARG A 120 -17.45 -4.40 -4.81
C ARG A 120 -16.80 -3.35 -3.93
N PHE A 121 -17.10 -2.09 -4.16
CA PHE A 121 -16.73 -1.07 -3.20
C PHE A 121 -17.87 -0.09 -2.93
N VAL A 122 -17.85 0.45 -1.73
CA VAL A 122 -18.70 1.55 -1.28
C VAL A 122 -17.77 2.69 -0.94
N SER A 123 -17.95 3.82 -1.62
CA SER A 123 -17.10 5.00 -1.40
C SER A 123 -17.37 5.64 -0.03
N GLY A 124 -16.31 6.14 0.58
CA GLY A 124 -16.34 6.80 1.89
C GLY A 124 -16.32 8.33 1.82
N LEU A 125 -15.71 8.92 2.84
CA LEU A 125 -15.74 10.37 3.06
C LEU A 125 -14.92 11.15 2.04
N ILE A 126 -13.77 10.61 1.57
CA ILE A 126 -12.95 11.25 0.53
C ILE A 126 -13.79 11.51 -0.72
N ALA A 127 -14.47 10.50 -1.23
CA ALA A 127 -15.30 10.64 -2.43
C ALA A 127 -16.58 11.46 -2.19
N SER A 128 -17.10 11.45 -0.96
CA SER A 128 -18.26 12.27 -0.60
C SER A 128 -17.93 13.77 -0.59
N GLU A 129 -16.74 14.14 -0.13
CA GLU A 129 -16.28 15.52 -0.08
C GLU A 129 -15.74 16.00 -1.44
N LYS A 130 -14.95 15.15 -2.11
CA LYS A 130 -14.26 15.45 -3.36
C LYS A 130 -14.19 14.20 -4.25
N PRO A 131 -15.20 13.94 -5.09
CA PRO A 131 -15.28 12.72 -5.90
C PRO A 131 -14.03 12.44 -6.73
N GLU A 132 -13.40 13.49 -7.27
CA GLU A 132 -12.16 13.37 -8.06
C GLU A 132 -10.92 13.02 -7.24
N ALA A 133 -10.99 13.06 -5.91
CA ALA A 133 -9.90 12.63 -5.04
C ALA A 133 -9.88 11.10 -4.81
N MET A 134 -10.90 10.38 -5.29
CA MET A 134 -10.96 8.92 -5.24
C MET A 134 -10.91 8.33 -6.65
N GLU A 135 -9.95 7.45 -6.89
CA GLU A 135 -9.79 6.71 -8.14
C GLU A 135 -9.72 5.21 -7.88
N VAL A 136 -10.49 4.45 -8.64
CA VAL A 136 -10.38 2.99 -8.70
C VAL A 136 -10.04 2.58 -10.13
N ASN A 137 -8.84 2.06 -10.31
CA ASN A 137 -8.31 1.67 -11.61
C ASN A 137 -8.47 0.17 -11.82
N THR A 138 -8.61 -0.23 -13.07
CA THR A 138 -8.44 -1.60 -13.54
C THR A 138 -7.30 -1.64 -14.57
N SER A 139 -6.99 -2.82 -15.11
CA SER A 139 -5.97 -2.93 -16.16
C SER A 139 -6.31 -2.17 -17.44
N VAL A 140 -7.60 -1.91 -17.70
CA VAL A 140 -8.10 -1.36 -18.95
C VAL A 140 -8.91 -0.06 -18.83
N ALA A 141 -9.26 0.35 -17.61
CA ALA A 141 -10.11 1.51 -17.38
C ALA A 141 -9.89 2.14 -16.00
N THR A 142 -10.17 3.43 -15.89
CA THR A 142 -10.35 4.13 -14.62
C THR A 142 -11.85 4.26 -14.35
N ILE A 143 -12.28 3.86 -13.16
CA ILE A 143 -13.66 3.98 -12.70
C ILE A 143 -13.78 5.33 -11.99
N GLY A 144 -14.46 6.29 -12.63
CA GLY A 144 -14.78 7.56 -12.01
C GLY A 144 -15.86 7.37 -10.93
N ILE A 145 -15.58 7.87 -9.74
CA ILE A 145 -16.47 7.72 -8.59
C ILE A 145 -17.47 8.86 -8.60
N ARG A 146 -18.71 8.53 -8.95
CA ARG A 146 -19.84 9.47 -8.86
C ARG A 146 -21.07 8.77 -8.33
N GLY A 147 -20.92 8.11 -7.21
CA GLY A 147 -21.97 7.29 -6.62
C GLY A 147 -21.34 6.34 -5.63
N THR A 148 -22.14 5.75 -4.81
CA THR A 148 -21.68 5.17 -3.56
C THR A 148 -21.41 3.68 -3.63
N ASN A 149 -21.87 2.96 -4.66
CA ASN A 149 -21.84 1.50 -4.65
C ASN A 149 -21.55 0.95 -6.06
N VAL A 150 -20.40 0.33 -6.21
CA VAL A 150 -19.94 -0.21 -7.49
C VAL A 150 -19.50 -1.65 -7.30
N ALA A 151 -19.93 -2.54 -8.20
CA ALA A 151 -19.45 -3.91 -8.26
C ALA A 151 -18.89 -4.22 -9.65
N GLY A 152 -18.00 -5.20 -9.73
CA GLY A 152 -17.45 -5.60 -11.01
C GLY A 152 -16.56 -6.81 -10.93
N LYS A 153 -16.03 -7.14 -12.11
CA LYS A 153 -15.00 -8.14 -12.31
C LYS A 153 -13.96 -7.56 -13.25
N ALA A 154 -12.69 -7.76 -12.93
CA ALA A 154 -11.58 -7.35 -13.77
C ALA A 154 -10.62 -8.51 -14.02
N ASP A 155 -9.92 -8.44 -15.13
CA ASP A 155 -8.77 -9.26 -15.48
C ASP A 155 -7.73 -8.41 -16.24
N ALA A 156 -6.69 -9.04 -16.77
CA ALA A 156 -5.61 -8.33 -17.46
C ALA A 156 -6.06 -7.57 -18.73
N THR A 157 -7.17 -7.97 -19.34
CA THR A 157 -7.60 -7.53 -20.67
C THR A 157 -9.03 -6.97 -20.70
N SER A 158 -9.79 -7.17 -19.62
CA SER A 158 -11.19 -6.74 -19.55
C SER A 158 -11.60 -6.28 -18.16
N ALA A 159 -12.62 -5.42 -18.11
CA ALA A 159 -13.31 -5.07 -16.90
C ALA A 159 -14.80 -4.89 -17.16
N THR A 160 -15.62 -5.52 -16.34
CA THR A 160 -17.06 -5.29 -16.29
C THR A 160 -17.38 -4.56 -15.00
N VAL A 161 -18.08 -3.43 -15.10
CA VAL A 161 -18.43 -2.57 -13.96
C VAL A 161 -19.91 -2.32 -13.95
N ILE A 162 -20.54 -2.44 -12.79
CA ILE A 162 -21.96 -2.25 -12.57
C ILE A 162 -22.14 -1.23 -11.44
N LEU A 163 -22.88 -0.17 -11.70
CA LEU A 163 -23.37 0.73 -10.66
C LEU A 163 -24.52 0.04 -9.94
N MET A 164 -24.43 0.00 -8.62
CA MET A 164 -25.51 -0.54 -7.78
C MET A 164 -26.26 0.63 -7.15
N GLU A 165 -27.57 0.54 -7.12
CA GLU A 165 -28.37 1.53 -6.40
C GLU A 165 -28.08 1.46 -4.89
N PRO A 166 -28.09 2.60 -4.17
CA PRO A 166 -27.98 2.58 -2.72
C PRO A 166 -29.16 1.84 -2.11
N GLU A 167 -28.88 0.99 -1.14
CA GLU A 167 -29.91 0.35 -0.30
C GLU A 167 -30.52 1.35 0.69
#